data_647d7f61fc0be1f65b96c62b0195466a
#
_entry.id   647d7f61fc0be1f65b96c62b0195466a
#
_cell.length_a   1.000
_cell.length_b   1.000
_cell.length_c   1.000
_cell.angle_alpha   90.00
_cell.angle_beta   90.00
_cell.angle_gamma   90.00
#
_symmetry.space_group_name_H-M   'P 1'
#
loop_
_entity.id
_entity.type
_entity.pdbx_description
1 polymer ?
#
loop_
_entity_poly.entity_id
_entity_poly.type
_entity_poly.pdbx_seq_one_letter_code
_entity_poly.pdbx_strand_id
1 'polypeptide(L)'
;MTREPRPEDRFSFGLWTVGWPGADPFGTASRPMLDPWQYAEKLAELGAWGITFHDNDVFPFDADETTKRQRVDRLKQAADSAGLVIEMVTTNTFTHPVFKDGGLTSNDRGVRRFGLRKILDAVDLAAEVGASTFVMWGGRELSLIHI
;
A
#
# COMPACT_ATOMS: atom_id res chain seq x y z
N MET A 1 25.93 -24.06 2.01
CA MET A 1 24.83 -24.42 1.11
C MET A 1 24.21 -23.13 0.63
N THR A 2 24.43 -22.75 -0.61
CA THR A 2 23.72 -21.65 -1.26
C THR A 2 22.29 -22.11 -1.51
N ARG A 3 21.33 -21.49 -0.87
CA ARG A 3 19.92 -21.69 -1.18
C ARG A 3 19.58 -20.82 -2.38
N GLU A 4 19.40 -21.42 -3.52
CA GLU A 4 18.84 -20.74 -4.67
C GLU A 4 17.31 -20.73 -4.56
N PRO A 5 16.63 -19.64 -4.98
CA PRO A 5 15.18 -19.59 -5.04
C PRO A 5 14.64 -20.72 -5.92
N ARG A 6 13.52 -21.30 -5.50
CA ARG A 6 12.83 -22.36 -6.22
C ARG A 6 11.49 -21.86 -6.74
N PRO A 7 10.92 -22.47 -7.78
CA PRO A 7 9.59 -22.10 -8.27
C PRO A 7 8.47 -22.24 -7.22
N GLU A 8 8.67 -23.06 -6.19
CA GLU A 8 7.71 -23.27 -5.09
C GLU A 8 7.81 -22.18 -4.01
N ASP A 9 8.89 -21.42 -3.99
CA ASP A 9 9.09 -20.32 -3.04
C ASP A 9 8.17 -19.16 -3.44
N ARG A 10 7.25 -18.82 -2.54
CA ARG A 10 6.26 -17.77 -2.78
C ARG A 10 6.77 -16.44 -2.26
N PHE A 11 7.26 -15.61 -3.17
CA PHE A 11 7.70 -14.26 -2.83
C PHE A 11 6.63 -13.25 -3.23
N SER A 12 6.18 -12.46 -2.25
CA SER A 12 5.34 -11.28 -2.49
C SER A 12 6.12 -10.00 -2.21
N PHE A 13 5.76 -8.93 -2.92
CA PHE A 13 6.47 -7.66 -2.85
C PHE A 13 5.51 -6.52 -2.54
N GLY A 14 5.92 -5.65 -1.60
CA GLY A 14 5.20 -4.43 -1.30
C GLY A 14 5.36 -3.38 -2.40
N LEU A 15 4.26 -2.87 -2.94
CA LEU A 15 4.31 -1.82 -3.96
C LEU A 15 4.99 -0.56 -3.44
N TRP A 16 4.90 -0.28 -2.14
CA TRP A 16 5.66 0.81 -1.49
C TRP A 16 7.17 0.66 -1.59
N THR A 17 7.68 -0.55 -1.71
CA THR A 17 9.11 -0.82 -1.84
C THR A 17 9.58 -0.64 -3.28
N VAL A 18 8.90 -1.30 -4.21
CA VAL A 18 9.27 -1.26 -5.63
C VAL A 18 8.92 0.06 -6.29
N GLY A 19 7.85 0.71 -5.82
CA GLY A 19 7.40 2.03 -6.25
C GLY A 19 8.14 3.21 -5.62
N TRP A 20 9.14 2.96 -4.77
CA TRP A 20 9.86 4.04 -4.11
C TRP A 20 10.61 4.92 -5.12
N PRO A 21 10.26 6.21 -5.24
CA PRO A 21 10.87 7.11 -6.24
C PRO A 21 12.32 7.48 -5.91
N GLY A 22 12.77 7.16 -4.69
CA GLY A 22 13.99 7.71 -4.14
C GLY A 22 13.81 9.18 -3.76
N ALA A 23 14.33 9.59 -2.65
CA ALA A 23 14.31 10.99 -2.22
C ALA A 23 15.73 11.44 -1.90
N ASP A 24 16.15 12.48 -2.56
CA ASP A 24 17.30 13.29 -2.12
C ASP A 24 16.76 14.33 -1.12
N PRO A 25 17.34 14.48 0.09
CA PRO A 25 16.93 15.51 1.03
C PRO A 25 16.99 16.94 0.46
N PHE A 26 17.79 17.14 -0.57
CA PHE A 26 18.04 18.42 -1.23
C PHE A 26 17.50 18.52 -2.66
N GLY A 27 16.81 17.49 -3.13
CA GLY A 27 16.38 17.39 -4.52
C GLY A 27 15.00 16.79 -4.72
N THR A 28 14.66 16.58 -5.97
CA THR A 28 13.44 15.90 -6.40
C THR A 28 13.62 14.38 -6.37
N ALA A 29 12.53 13.65 -6.62
CA ALA A 29 12.58 12.21 -6.78
C ALA A 29 13.61 11.81 -7.85
N SER A 30 14.43 10.79 -7.55
CA SER A 30 15.53 10.37 -8.42
C SER A 30 15.08 9.50 -9.60
N ARG A 31 13.84 9.03 -9.59
CA ARG A 31 13.23 8.23 -10.66
C ARG A 31 11.74 8.49 -10.78
N PRO A 32 11.17 8.36 -11.99
CA PRO A 32 9.73 8.52 -12.17
C PRO A 32 8.99 7.40 -11.47
N MET A 33 7.84 7.74 -10.90
CA MET A 33 6.88 6.75 -10.41
C MET A 33 6.15 6.14 -11.60
N LEU A 34 6.03 4.82 -11.59
CA LEU A 34 5.14 4.09 -12.47
C LEU A 34 3.76 3.96 -11.81
N ASP A 35 2.77 3.61 -12.60
CA ASP A 35 1.47 3.24 -12.05
C ASP A 35 1.52 1.85 -11.38
N PRO A 36 0.68 1.56 -10.38
CA PRO A 36 0.71 0.30 -9.63
C PRO A 36 0.61 -0.96 -10.49
N TRP A 37 -0.19 -0.92 -11.56
CA TRP A 37 -0.31 -2.03 -12.52
C TRP A 37 0.97 -2.30 -13.30
N GLN A 38 1.75 -1.26 -13.62
CA GLN A 38 3.04 -1.43 -14.30
C GLN A 38 4.09 -2.08 -13.38
N TYR A 39 4.04 -1.81 -12.07
CA TYR A 39 4.87 -2.53 -11.11
C TYR A 39 4.45 -3.99 -10.99
N ALA A 40 3.14 -4.28 -10.98
CA ALA A 40 2.63 -5.64 -10.95
C ALA A 40 3.13 -6.45 -12.17
N GLU A 41 3.00 -5.90 -13.37
CA GLU A 41 3.49 -6.52 -14.60
C GLU A 41 5.01 -6.83 -14.51
N LYS A 42 5.82 -5.85 -14.07
CA LYS A 42 7.26 -6.05 -13.93
C LYS A 42 7.64 -7.07 -12.85
N LEU A 43 6.91 -7.13 -11.77
CA LEU A 43 7.14 -8.13 -10.72
C LEU A 43 6.82 -9.53 -11.20
N ALA A 44 5.78 -9.70 -12.00
CA ALA A 44 5.45 -10.98 -12.63
C ALA A 44 6.56 -11.44 -13.57
N GLU A 45 7.11 -10.54 -14.39
CA GLU A 45 8.28 -10.84 -15.27
C GLU A 45 9.49 -11.34 -14.47
N LEU A 46 9.64 -10.88 -13.21
CA LEU A 46 10.74 -11.29 -12.31
C LEU A 46 10.41 -12.57 -11.52
N GLY A 47 9.24 -13.17 -11.74
CA GLY A 47 8.82 -14.40 -11.07
C GLY A 47 8.23 -14.20 -9.67
N ALA A 48 7.73 -13.01 -9.34
CA ALA A 48 7.00 -12.80 -8.11
C ALA A 48 5.74 -13.69 -8.07
N TRP A 49 5.41 -14.19 -6.90
CA TRP A 49 4.15 -14.90 -6.67
C TRP A 49 2.99 -13.94 -6.38
N GLY A 50 3.26 -12.84 -5.68
CA GLY A 50 2.22 -11.94 -5.25
C GLY A 50 2.68 -10.52 -4.99
N ILE A 51 1.71 -9.67 -4.74
CA ILE A 51 1.90 -8.26 -4.38
C ILE A 51 1.14 -7.92 -3.10
N THR A 52 1.65 -6.92 -2.42
CA THR A 52 1.04 -6.32 -1.23
C THR A 52 1.07 -4.81 -1.38
N PHE A 53 0.12 -4.09 -0.78
CA PHE A 53 0.09 -2.64 -0.94
C PHE A 53 -0.63 -1.93 0.21
N HIS A 54 -0.31 -0.64 0.38
CA HIS A 54 -1.16 0.30 1.08
C HIS A 54 -2.19 0.88 0.12
N ASP A 55 -3.33 1.26 0.62
CA ASP A 55 -4.34 1.97 -0.16
C ASP A 55 -3.76 3.15 -0.97
N ASN A 56 -2.83 3.92 -0.37
CA ASN A 56 -2.18 5.06 -1.03
C ASN A 56 -1.16 4.68 -2.12
N ASP A 57 -0.73 3.42 -2.18
CA ASP A 57 0.12 2.95 -3.28
C ASP A 57 -0.69 2.80 -4.56
N VAL A 58 -2.01 2.62 -4.44
CA VAL A 58 -2.92 2.39 -5.57
C VAL A 58 -3.59 3.68 -6.03
N PHE A 59 -4.06 4.51 -5.10
CA PHE A 59 -4.74 5.77 -5.44
C PHE A 59 -4.31 6.92 -4.53
N PRO A 60 -4.36 8.18 -5.04
CA PRO A 60 -4.04 9.36 -4.24
C PRO A 60 -4.90 9.47 -2.98
N PHE A 61 -4.35 10.10 -1.95
CA PHE A 61 -5.01 10.28 -0.67
C PHE A 61 -6.36 10.99 -0.75
N ASP A 62 -6.51 11.93 -1.67
CA ASP A 62 -7.68 12.76 -1.92
C ASP A 62 -8.53 12.29 -3.13
N ALA A 63 -8.28 11.08 -3.62
CA ALA A 63 -9.01 10.52 -4.75
C ALA A 63 -10.51 10.38 -4.42
N ASP A 64 -11.35 10.74 -5.39
CA ASP A 64 -12.78 10.46 -5.33
C ASP A 64 -13.07 8.96 -5.53
N GLU A 65 -14.29 8.54 -5.22
CA GLU A 65 -14.68 7.12 -5.28
C GLU A 65 -14.60 6.54 -6.71
N THR A 66 -14.83 7.36 -7.72
CA THR A 66 -14.71 6.94 -9.12
C THR A 66 -13.26 6.63 -9.47
N THR A 67 -12.36 7.53 -9.12
CA THR A 67 -10.90 7.37 -9.32
C THR A 67 -10.37 6.17 -8.56
N LYS A 68 -10.77 5.99 -7.29
CA LYS A 68 -10.37 4.83 -6.49
C LYS A 68 -10.77 3.53 -7.17
N ARG A 69 -12.04 3.41 -7.54
CA ARG A 69 -12.57 2.21 -8.21
C ARG A 69 -11.84 1.90 -9.50
N GLN A 70 -11.68 2.89 -10.37
CA GLN A 70 -10.97 2.71 -11.65
C GLN A 70 -9.53 2.21 -11.45
N ARG A 71 -8.82 2.75 -10.46
CA ARG A 71 -7.43 2.36 -10.21
C ARG A 71 -7.34 0.97 -9.57
N VAL A 72 -8.26 0.64 -8.67
CA VAL A 72 -8.36 -0.70 -8.06
C VAL A 72 -8.68 -1.75 -9.12
N ASP A 73 -9.68 -1.51 -9.96
CA ASP A 73 -10.07 -2.43 -11.04
C ASP A 73 -8.91 -2.69 -11.99
N ARG A 74 -8.15 -1.63 -12.33
CA ARG A 74 -6.99 -1.75 -13.22
C ARG A 74 -5.85 -2.54 -12.59
N LEU A 75 -5.59 -2.35 -11.28
CA LEU A 75 -4.59 -3.16 -10.57
C LEU A 75 -5.00 -4.63 -10.50
N LYS A 76 -6.28 -4.92 -10.17
CA LYS A 76 -6.81 -6.29 -10.16
C LYS A 76 -6.64 -6.94 -11.53
N GLN A 77 -7.05 -6.27 -12.58
CA GLN A 77 -6.93 -6.78 -13.95
C GLN A 77 -5.46 -7.09 -14.31
N ALA A 78 -4.52 -6.22 -13.95
CA ALA A 78 -3.11 -6.44 -14.20
C ALA A 78 -2.57 -7.64 -13.39
N ALA A 79 -2.92 -7.75 -12.12
CA ALA A 79 -2.53 -8.86 -11.26
C ALA A 79 -3.08 -10.19 -11.80
N ASP A 80 -4.38 -10.25 -12.12
CA ASP A 80 -5.04 -11.43 -12.67
C ASP A 80 -4.41 -11.86 -13.99
N SER A 81 -4.18 -10.89 -14.90
CA SER A 81 -3.56 -11.16 -16.21
C SER A 81 -2.12 -11.66 -16.11
N ALA A 82 -1.40 -11.22 -15.08
CA ALA A 82 -0.01 -11.60 -14.81
C ALA A 82 0.12 -12.85 -13.91
N GLY A 83 -1.00 -13.41 -13.44
CA GLY A 83 -1.01 -14.56 -12.54
C GLY A 83 -0.49 -14.26 -11.12
N LEU A 84 -0.51 -12.98 -10.70
CA LEU A 84 -0.10 -12.56 -9.36
C LEU A 84 -1.26 -12.65 -8.37
N VAL A 85 -0.93 -13.03 -7.14
CA VAL A 85 -1.87 -13.00 -6.02
C VAL A 85 -1.76 -11.64 -5.31
N ILE A 86 -2.88 -10.98 -5.06
CA ILE A 86 -2.93 -9.88 -4.10
C ILE A 86 -3.05 -10.51 -2.71
N GLU A 87 -1.91 -10.65 -2.04
CA GLU A 87 -1.85 -11.39 -0.79
C GLU A 87 -2.32 -10.58 0.41
N MET A 88 -1.91 -9.31 0.48
CA MET A 88 -2.13 -8.50 1.66
C MET A 88 -2.40 -7.06 1.30
N VAL A 89 -3.34 -6.46 2.00
CA VAL A 89 -3.61 -5.03 1.98
C VAL A 89 -3.36 -4.44 3.36
N THR A 90 -2.89 -3.22 3.40
CA THR A 90 -2.77 -2.41 4.61
C THR A 90 -3.20 -0.98 4.33
N THR A 91 -3.30 -0.16 5.34
CA THR A 91 -3.68 1.25 5.20
C THR A 91 -2.53 2.17 5.61
N ASN A 92 -2.45 3.32 4.96
CA ASN A 92 -1.46 4.34 5.28
C ASN A 92 -2.09 5.44 6.15
N THR A 93 -1.84 5.38 7.44
CA THR A 93 -2.26 6.38 8.43
C THR A 93 -1.09 7.17 9.01
N PHE A 94 -0.03 7.37 8.22
CA PHE A 94 1.21 7.95 8.74
C PHE A 94 1.93 8.93 7.79
N THR A 95 1.83 8.79 6.47
CA THR A 95 2.58 9.66 5.54
C THR A 95 1.92 11.02 5.34
N HIS A 96 0.59 11.09 5.33
CA HIS A 96 -0.11 12.35 5.12
C HIS A 96 0.01 13.27 6.34
N PRO A 97 0.22 14.59 6.16
CA PRO A 97 0.38 15.55 7.26
C PRO A 97 -0.77 15.57 8.28
N VAL A 98 -1.98 15.17 7.91
CA VAL A 98 -3.12 15.05 8.84
C VAL A 98 -2.81 14.10 10.00
N PHE A 99 -1.94 13.11 9.78
CA PHE A 99 -1.54 12.11 10.77
C PHE A 99 -0.24 12.47 11.50
N LYS A 100 0.22 13.72 11.44
CA LYS A 100 1.50 14.13 12.05
C LYS A 100 1.60 13.81 13.54
N ASP A 101 0.49 13.82 14.26
CA ASP A 101 0.39 13.55 15.69
C ASP A 101 -0.30 12.19 15.97
N GLY A 102 -0.21 11.24 15.04
CA GLY A 102 -0.85 9.94 15.10
C GLY A 102 -2.14 9.84 14.30
N GLY A 103 -2.51 8.63 13.94
CA GLY A 103 -3.79 8.32 13.31
C GLY A 103 -4.87 8.05 14.37
N LEU A 104 -4.92 6.83 14.89
CA LEU A 104 -5.88 6.42 15.93
C LEU A 104 -5.56 7.02 17.31
N THR A 105 -4.32 7.37 17.56
CA THR A 105 -3.83 7.94 18.83
C THR A 105 -3.75 9.47 18.84
N SER A 106 -4.10 10.13 17.75
CA SER A 106 -4.12 11.60 17.69
C SER A 106 -4.96 12.20 18.82
N ASN A 107 -4.51 13.34 19.38
CA ASN A 107 -5.27 14.11 20.34
C ASN A 107 -6.54 14.71 19.71
N ASP A 108 -6.54 14.96 18.39
CA ASP A 108 -7.70 15.45 17.65
C ASP A 108 -8.69 14.30 17.39
N ARG A 109 -9.92 14.45 17.91
CA ARG A 109 -11.00 13.48 17.72
C ARG A 109 -11.41 13.32 16.25
N GLY A 110 -11.34 14.40 15.47
CA GLY A 110 -11.62 14.39 14.02
C GLY A 110 -10.62 13.51 13.27
N VAL A 111 -9.34 13.67 13.57
CA VAL A 111 -8.27 12.86 13.02
C VAL A 111 -8.43 11.39 13.38
N ARG A 112 -8.76 11.06 14.65
CA ARG A 112 -9.01 9.66 15.04
C ARG A 112 -10.17 9.04 14.27
N ARG A 113 -11.27 9.76 14.10
CA ARG A 113 -12.44 9.30 13.35
C ARG A 113 -12.11 9.11 11.87
N PHE A 114 -11.35 10.02 11.30
CA PHE A 114 -10.90 9.93 9.92
C PHE A 114 -9.97 8.72 9.72
N GLY A 115 -8.99 8.54 10.61
CA GLY A 115 -8.11 7.37 10.58
C GLY A 115 -8.88 6.04 10.69
N LEU A 116 -9.85 5.97 11.61
CA LEU A 116 -10.69 4.77 11.74
C LEU A 116 -11.51 4.50 10.47
N ARG A 117 -12.11 5.53 9.87
CA ARG A 117 -12.84 5.38 8.62
C ARG A 117 -11.93 4.85 7.51
N LYS A 118 -10.76 5.46 7.36
CA LYS A 118 -9.77 5.05 6.36
C LYS A 118 -9.33 3.60 6.53
N ILE A 119 -9.20 3.12 7.77
CA ILE A 119 -8.87 1.71 8.06
C ILE A 119 -10.03 0.79 7.63
N LEU A 120 -11.27 1.15 7.98
CA LEU A 120 -12.44 0.35 7.59
C LEU A 120 -12.59 0.28 6.06
N ASP A 121 -12.43 1.41 5.38
CA ASP A 121 -12.46 1.46 3.92
C ASP A 121 -11.34 0.58 3.30
N ALA A 122 -10.17 0.49 3.94
CA ALA A 122 -9.08 -0.37 3.49
C ALA A 122 -9.32 -1.86 3.80
N VAL A 123 -10.07 -2.19 4.85
CA VAL A 123 -10.54 -3.58 5.10
C VAL A 123 -11.52 -4.01 4.01
N ASP A 124 -12.46 -3.12 3.66
CA ASP A 124 -13.40 -3.39 2.57
C ASP A 124 -12.67 -3.55 1.22
N LEU A 125 -11.66 -2.70 0.97
CA LEU A 125 -10.79 -2.84 -0.19
C LEU A 125 -10.05 -4.19 -0.21
N ALA A 126 -9.53 -4.66 0.93
CA ALA A 126 -8.88 -5.96 1.02
C ALA A 126 -9.83 -7.10 0.62
N ALA A 127 -11.07 -7.05 1.09
CA ALA A 127 -12.11 -8.01 0.70
C ALA A 127 -12.45 -7.92 -0.79
N GLU A 128 -12.56 -6.71 -1.33
CA GLU A 128 -12.87 -6.46 -2.74
C GLU A 128 -11.80 -7.01 -3.70
N VAL A 129 -10.52 -6.86 -3.33
CA VAL A 129 -9.41 -7.38 -4.16
C VAL A 129 -9.10 -8.85 -3.89
N GLY A 130 -9.80 -9.50 -2.97
CA GLY A 130 -9.62 -10.91 -2.64
C GLY A 130 -8.34 -11.20 -1.84
N ALA A 131 -7.79 -10.19 -1.14
CA ALA A 131 -6.62 -10.39 -0.30
C ALA A 131 -6.93 -11.33 0.88
N SER A 132 -6.00 -12.24 1.16
CA SER A 132 -6.14 -13.19 2.28
C SER A 132 -5.83 -12.57 3.64
N THR A 133 -5.11 -11.45 3.64
CA THR A 133 -4.58 -10.82 4.84
C THR A 133 -4.81 -9.31 4.80
N PHE A 134 -5.30 -8.77 5.90
CA PHE A 134 -5.25 -7.34 6.18
C PHE A 134 -4.30 -7.07 7.34
N VAL A 135 -3.31 -6.21 7.13
CA VAL A 135 -2.38 -5.81 8.18
C VAL A 135 -2.72 -4.40 8.66
N MET A 136 -3.09 -4.32 9.93
CA MET A 136 -3.26 -3.04 10.60
C MET A 136 -1.93 -2.60 11.21
N TRP A 137 -1.24 -1.72 10.49
CA TRP A 137 -0.02 -1.13 10.98
C TRP A 137 -0.29 0.26 11.54
N GLY A 138 0.02 0.45 12.84
CA GLY A 138 -0.22 1.70 13.56
C GLY A 138 0.55 2.90 12.98
N GLY A 139 1.70 2.65 12.40
CA GLY A 139 2.51 3.67 11.75
C GLY A 139 3.03 4.72 12.74
N ARG A 140 2.45 5.89 12.69
CA ARG A 140 2.84 7.01 13.55
C ARG A 140 1.92 7.07 14.79
N GLU A 141 2.36 6.48 15.87
CA GLU A 141 1.65 6.41 17.16
C GLU A 141 2.27 7.37 18.19
N LEU A 142 2.38 8.65 17.84
CA LEU A 142 3.30 9.57 18.52
C LEU A 142 2.74 10.40 19.67
N SER A 143 1.59 10.09 20.17
CA SER A 143 1.12 10.81 21.36
C SER A 143 1.89 10.50 22.64
N LEU A 144 2.85 9.60 22.59
CA LEU A 144 3.64 9.21 23.77
C LEU A 144 4.72 10.23 24.17
N ILE A 145 4.96 11.24 23.36
CA ILE A 145 5.93 12.30 23.67
C ILE A 145 5.40 13.29 24.70
N HIS A 146 4.15 13.23 25.01
CA HIS A 146 3.49 14.16 25.95
C HIS A 146 3.14 13.55 27.31
N ILE A 147 3.78 12.43 27.64
CA ILE A 147 3.72 11.84 28.97
C ILE A 147 4.78 12.44 29.86
#